data_fe00bd913c9f1924085f7710a95164b7
#
_entry.id   fe00bd913c9f1924085f7710a95164b7
#
_cell.length_a   1.000
_cell.length_b   1.000
_cell.length_c   1.000
_cell.angle_alpha   90.00
_cell.angle_beta   90.00
_cell.angle_gamma   90.00
#
_symmetry.space_group_name_H-M   'P 1'
#
loop_
_entity.id
_entity.type
_entity.pdbx_description
1 polymer ?
#
loop_
_entity_poly.entity_id
_entity_poly.type
_entity_poly.pdbx_seq_one_letter_code
_entity_poly.pdbx_strand_id
1 'polypeptide(L)'
;QVDNSRLRTTVSAMVATGELSMRNGTYVPGFATYENAAAPNTIPCTLVKLAARFGFASRDDGEGDIFIPGRALHGAMPNDKINVKLFDHPRVEGSSEGEVVEVTVPNNRFAGTVCLSEDGRMAVEPDGCRDVKFLLAKQGSEGVHLGDKVGFLITHRGNRHSDHRAAVVEKFGSSDYASEC
;
A
#
# COMPACT_ATOMS: atom_id res chain seq x y z
N GLN A 1 36.39 5.06 -26.88
CA GLN A 1 35.12 4.46 -27.29
C GLN A 1 34.83 3.30 -26.36
N VAL A 2 33.89 3.46 -25.43
CA VAL A 2 33.47 2.38 -24.54
C VAL A 2 32.63 1.41 -25.36
N ASP A 3 33.04 0.15 -25.43
CA ASP A 3 32.34 -0.89 -26.16
C ASP A 3 31.01 -1.23 -25.42
N ASN A 4 29.90 -0.80 -26.01
CA ASN A 4 28.56 -1.02 -25.48
C ASN A 4 28.20 -2.51 -25.29
N SER A 5 28.86 -3.41 -26.04
CA SER A 5 28.67 -4.86 -25.92
C SER A 5 29.23 -5.39 -24.60
N ARG A 6 30.41 -4.94 -24.20
CA ARG A 6 31.03 -5.31 -22.91
C ARG A 6 30.22 -4.78 -21.72
N LEU A 7 29.72 -3.55 -21.83
CA LEU A 7 28.90 -2.95 -20.78
C LEU A 7 27.62 -3.75 -20.55
N ARG A 8 26.93 -4.13 -21.62
CA ARG A 8 25.71 -4.96 -21.55
C ARG A 8 25.95 -6.34 -20.94
N THR A 9 27.05 -6.98 -21.33
CA THR A 9 27.44 -8.30 -20.79
C THR A 9 27.79 -8.22 -19.32
N THR A 10 28.49 -7.20 -18.88
CA THR A 10 28.86 -6.97 -17.49
C THR A 10 27.63 -6.68 -16.64
N VAL A 11 26.74 -5.80 -17.10
CA VAL A 11 25.49 -5.49 -16.41
C VAL A 11 24.59 -6.72 -16.32
N SER A 12 24.45 -7.52 -17.38
CA SER A 12 23.67 -8.76 -17.35
C SER A 12 24.24 -9.78 -16.38
N ALA A 13 25.56 -9.92 -16.29
CA ALA A 13 26.22 -10.79 -15.32
C ALA A 13 25.97 -10.32 -13.88
N MET A 14 26.04 -9.01 -13.62
CA MET A 14 25.80 -8.43 -12.30
C MET A 14 24.32 -8.57 -11.87
N VAL A 15 23.39 -8.54 -12.79
CA VAL A 15 21.97 -8.85 -12.50
C VAL A 15 21.78 -10.34 -12.18
N ALA A 16 22.43 -11.22 -12.91
CA ALA A 16 22.38 -12.68 -12.69
C ALA A 16 23.00 -13.10 -11.36
N THR A 17 24.03 -12.41 -10.88
CA THR A 17 24.66 -12.63 -9.57
C THR A 17 23.98 -11.93 -8.41
N GLY A 18 22.93 -11.13 -8.67
CA GLY A 18 22.23 -10.36 -7.65
C GLY A 18 22.95 -9.07 -7.23
N GLU A 19 24.05 -8.71 -7.89
CA GLU A 19 24.78 -7.47 -7.62
C GLU A 19 24.06 -6.22 -8.10
N LEU A 20 23.21 -6.35 -9.10
CA LEU A 20 22.31 -5.31 -9.60
C LEU A 20 20.88 -5.83 -9.71
N SER A 21 19.94 -4.97 -9.46
CA SER A 21 18.52 -5.21 -9.67
C SER A 21 17.94 -4.15 -10.60
N MET A 22 16.94 -4.50 -11.41
CA MET A 22 16.28 -3.53 -12.27
C MET A 22 14.96 -3.09 -11.62
N ARG A 23 14.80 -1.79 -11.37
CA ARG A 23 13.55 -1.18 -10.92
C ARG A 23 13.19 -0.01 -11.81
N ASN A 24 11.95 0.01 -12.27
CA ASN A 24 11.41 1.09 -13.11
C ASN A 24 12.32 1.49 -14.28
N GLY A 25 12.98 0.50 -14.90
CA GLY A 25 13.90 0.74 -16.01
C GLY A 25 15.29 1.28 -15.62
N THR A 26 15.58 1.36 -14.31
CA THR A 26 16.90 1.80 -13.81
C THR A 26 17.59 0.67 -13.05
N TYR A 27 18.89 0.51 -13.25
CA TYR A 27 19.72 -0.44 -12.51
C TYR A 27 20.08 0.15 -11.13
N VAL A 28 19.83 -0.63 -10.08
CA VAL A 28 20.18 -0.29 -8.71
C VAL A 28 21.05 -1.38 -8.09
N PRO A 29 21.95 -1.07 -7.14
CA PRO A 29 22.78 -2.08 -6.49
C PRO A 29 21.92 -3.17 -5.84
N GLY A 30 22.18 -4.43 -6.16
CA GLY A 30 21.43 -5.59 -5.69
C GLY A 30 21.72 -6.00 -4.25
N PHE A 31 22.77 -5.47 -3.63
CA PHE A 31 23.14 -5.69 -2.23
C PHE A 31 22.43 -4.79 -1.24
N ALA A 32 21.55 -3.95 -1.69
CA ALA A 32 20.60 -3.38 -0.76
C ALA A 32 19.74 -4.53 -0.22
N THR A 33 20.29 -5.35 0.66
CA THR A 33 19.51 -5.92 1.72
C THR A 33 18.76 -4.74 2.28
N TYR A 34 17.45 -4.75 2.07
CA TYR A 34 16.56 -3.67 2.53
C TYR A 34 16.46 -3.68 4.06
N GLU A 35 17.61 -3.70 4.72
CA GLU A 35 17.76 -3.21 6.06
C GLU A 35 17.90 -1.70 5.93
N ASN A 36 16.73 -1.02 5.89
CA ASN A 36 16.60 0.40 6.20
C ASN A 36 17.57 1.37 5.50
N ALA A 37 17.74 1.28 4.17
CA ALA A 37 18.21 2.45 3.44
C ALA A 37 17.03 3.42 3.27
N ALA A 38 16.63 4.05 4.36
CA ALA A 38 15.74 5.21 4.30
C ALA A 38 16.38 6.22 3.34
N ALA A 39 15.62 6.72 2.37
CA ALA A 39 16.07 7.87 1.59
C ALA A 39 16.54 8.96 2.58
N PRO A 40 17.59 9.74 2.26
CA PRO A 40 18.09 10.73 3.19
C PRO A 40 16.93 11.62 3.67
N ASN A 41 16.77 11.74 4.99
CA ASN A 41 15.69 12.45 5.70
C ASN A 41 14.31 11.77 5.68
N THR A 42 14.22 10.46 5.58
CA THR A 42 12.97 9.72 5.80
C THR A 42 13.03 8.86 7.05
N ILE A 43 11.87 8.60 7.63
CA ILE A 43 11.70 7.80 8.85
C ILE A 43 10.99 6.51 8.47
N PRO A 44 11.56 5.34 8.79
CA PRO A 44 10.87 4.07 8.60
C PRO A 44 9.70 3.95 9.59
N CYS A 45 8.53 3.64 9.05
CA CYS A 45 7.28 3.57 9.78
C CYS A 45 6.44 2.39 9.32
N THR A 46 5.45 2.05 10.13
CA THR A 46 4.36 1.14 9.75
C THR A 46 3.05 1.92 9.75
N LEU A 47 2.31 1.90 8.65
CA LEU A 47 0.98 2.51 8.62
C LEU A 47 0.03 1.68 9.49
N VAL A 48 -0.47 2.27 10.58
CA VAL A 48 -1.30 1.55 11.58
C VAL A 48 -2.77 1.87 11.44
N LYS A 49 -3.12 3.03 10.91
CA LYS A 49 -4.51 3.47 10.75
C LYS A 49 -4.69 4.21 9.43
N LEU A 50 -5.80 3.93 8.77
CA LEU A 50 -6.21 4.57 7.53
C LEU A 50 -7.67 4.99 7.61
N ALA A 51 -7.93 6.22 7.20
CA ALA A 51 -9.25 6.77 6.95
C ALA A 51 -9.26 7.50 5.59
N ALA A 52 -10.43 7.88 5.09
CA ALA A 52 -10.56 8.50 3.78
C ALA A 52 -9.70 9.77 3.58
N ARG A 53 -9.45 10.51 4.66
CA ARG A 53 -8.77 11.82 4.61
C ARG A 53 -7.44 11.88 5.33
N PHE A 54 -7.04 10.84 6.05
CA PHE A 54 -5.78 10.80 6.81
C PHE A 54 -5.39 9.38 7.19
N GLY A 55 -4.15 9.21 7.61
CA GLY A 55 -3.64 8.02 8.25
C GLY A 55 -2.71 8.34 9.41
N PHE A 56 -2.38 7.33 10.18
CA PHE A 56 -1.33 7.38 11.19
C PHE A 56 -0.30 6.31 10.91
N ALA A 57 0.96 6.70 10.94
CA ALA A 57 2.08 5.80 10.83
C ALA A 57 2.83 5.77 12.15
N SER A 58 3.03 4.57 12.70
CA SER A 58 3.85 4.39 13.88
C SER A 58 5.31 4.27 13.48
N ARG A 59 6.18 5.02 14.11
CA ARG A 59 7.61 4.99 13.85
C ARG A 59 8.21 3.67 14.34
N ASP A 60 9.06 3.06 13.53
CA ASP A 60 9.71 1.79 13.89
C ASP A 60 10.75 1.97 15.03
N ASP A 61 11.21 3.22 15.29
CA ASP A 61 12.06 3.57 16.45
C ASP A 61 11.28 3.76 17.76
N GLY A 62 9.94 3.75 17.72
CA GLY A 62 9.09 3.89 18.90
C GLY A 62 8.89 5.31 19.40
N GLU A 63 9.36 6.33 18.70
CA GLU A 63 9.24 7.75 19.09
C GLU A 63 7.86 8.37 18.81
N GLY A 64 6.83 7.55 18.61
CA GLY A 64 5.45 7.99 18.47
C GLY A 64 4.88 7.83 17.07
N ASP A 65 3.73 8.43 16.84
CA ASP A 65 3.00 8.32 15.58
C ASP A 65 3.12 9.60 14.75
N ILE A 66 3.15 9.41 13.43
CA ILE A 66 3.16 10.50 12.46
C ILE A 66 1.78 10.60 11.81
N PHE A 67 1.18 11.78 11.85
CA PHE A 67 -0.04 12.07 11.10
C PHE A 67 0.28 12.24 9.62
N ILE A 68 -0.48 11.57 8.77
CA ILE A 68 -0.30 11.63 7.32
C ILE A 68 -1.62 12.09 6.69
N PRO A 69 -1.67 13.30 6.10
CA PRO A 69 -2.85 13.76 5.38
C PRO A 69 -3.20 12.82 4.21
N GLY A 70 -4.48 12.69 3.88
CA GLY A 70 -4.95 11.76 2.85
C GLY A 70 -4.24 11.91 1.50
N ARG A 71 -3.96 13.17 1.10
CA ARG A 71 -3.20 13.47 -0.13
C ARG A 71 -1.72 13.00 -0.09
N ALA A 72 -1.17 12.83 1.11
CA ALA A 72 0.22 12.45 1.35
C ALA A 72 0.39 10.95 1.66
N LEU A 73 -0.69 10.18 1.63
CA LEU A 73 -0.67 8.72 1.83
C LEU A 73 -0.17 7.96 0.61
N HIS A 74 -0.32 8.53 -0.58
CA HIS A 74 0.11 7.94 -1.86
C HIS A 74 -0.32 6.46 -2.03
N GLY A 75 -1.54 6.14 -1.57
CA GLY A 75 -2.09 4.79 -1.68
C GLY A 75 -1.55 3.77 -0.66
N ALA A 76 -0.82 4.21 0.35
CA ALA A 76 -0.35 3.33 1.43
C ALA A 76 -1.54 2.72 2.21
N MET A 77 -1.39 1.47 2.60
CA MET A 77 -2.41 0.67 3.26
C MET A 77 -1.99 0.28 4.68
N PRO A 78 -2.94 -0.05 5.56
CA PRO A 78 -2.62 -0.54 6.89
C PRO A 78 -1.68 -1.75 6.86
N ASN A 79 -0.73 -1.75 7.77
CA ASN A 79 0.36 -2.73 7.88
C ASN A 79 1.40 -2.68 6.74
N ASP A 80 1.35 -1.67 5.87
CA ASP A 80 2.47 -1.40 4.98
C ASP A 80 3.66 -0.89 5.80
N LYS A 81 4.86 -1.38 5.46
CA LYS A 81 6.10 -0.72 5.86
C LYS A 81 6.37 0.42 4.87
N ILE A 82 6.59 1.60 5.40
CA ILE A 82 6.68 2.84 4.62
C ILE A 82 7.85 3.69 5.08
N ASN A 83 8.38 4.49 4.19
CA ASN A 83 9.28 5.58 4.53
C ASN A 83 8.51 6.90 4.49
N VAL A 84 8.57 7.65 5.57
CA VAL A 84 7.86 8.92 5.75
C VAL A 84 8.86 10.06 5.83
N LYS A 85 8.60 11.12 5.07
CA LYS A 85 9.30 12.39 5.17
C LYS A 85 8.47 13.36 5.99
N LEU A 86 9.04 13.89 7.06
CA LEU A 86 8.36 14.91 7.87
C LEU A 86 8.24 16.24 7.12
N PHE A 87 7.14 16.94 7.36
CA PHE A 87 6.98 18.32 6.92
C PHE A 87 7.74 19.28 7.86
N ASP A 88 8.41 20.26 7.28
CA ASP A 88 9.11 21.30 8.03
C ASP A 88 8.14 22.18 8.85
N HIS A 89 6.90 22.30 8.37
CA HIS A 89 5.85 23.10 8.99
C HIS A 89 4.56 22.24 9.11
N PRO A 90 4.42 21.51 10.23
CA PRO A 90 3.18 20.78 10.50
C PRO A 90 2.03 21.76 10.75
N ARG A 91 0.80 21.36 10.43
CA ARG A 91 -0.39 22.19 10.63
C ARG A 91 -0.70 22.45 12.10
N VAL A 92 -0.32 21.51 12.95
CA VAL A 92 -0.47 21.60 14.40
C VAL A 92 0.93 21.67 15.00
N GLU A 93 1.23 22.77 15.67
CA GLU A 93 2.51 22.97 16.31
C GLU A 93 2.77 21.89 17.37
N GLY A 94 3.96 21.30 17.33
CA GLY A 94 4.33 20.19 18.21
C GLY A 94 3.84 18.80 17.79
N SER A 95 3.15 18.67 16.65
CA SER A 95 2.77 17.36 16.09
C SER A 95 3.77 16.91 15.01
N SER A 96 3.93 15.61 14.86
CA SER A 96 4.64 15.02 13.71
C SER A 96 3.68 14.84 12.56
N GLU A 97 3.89 15.54 11.47
CA GLU A 97 3.12 15.42 10.23
C GLU A 97 4.08 15.16 9.06
N GLY A 98 3.70 14.28 8.14
CA GLY A 98 4.58 13.93 7.03
C GLY A 98 3.86 13.33 5.82
N GLU A 99 4.64 12.93 4.83
CA GLU A 99 4.17 12.25 3.62
C GLU A 99 4.86 10.90 3.44
N VAL A 100 4.15 9.95 2.88
CA VAL A 100 4.71 8.67 2.45
C VAL A 100 5.53 8.90 1.20
N VAL A 101 6.80 8.62 1.26
CA VAL A 101 7.71 8.73 0.11
C VAL A 101 7.80 7.40 -0.63
N GLU A 102 7.76 6.30 0.11
CA GLU A 102 7.90 4.96 -0.44
C GLU A 102 7.15 3.94 0.42
N VAL A 103 6.54 2.95 -0.22
CA VAL A 103 6.07 1.72 0.43
C VAL A 103 7.14 0.66 0.24
N THR A 104 7.84 0.29 1.29
CA THR A 104 8.96 -0.65 1.25
C THR A 104 8.50 -2.10 1.28
N VAL A 105 7.51 -2.42 2.11
CA VAL A 105 6.89 -3.74 2.17
C VAL A 105 5.37 -3.58 2.12
N PRO A 106 4.74 -3.85 0.96
CA PRO A 106 3.30 -3.71 0.82
C PRO A 106 2.55 -4.86 1.48
N ASN A 107 1.50 -4.55 2.23
CA ASN A 107 0.47 -5.51 2.62
C ASN A 107 -0.65 -5.49 1.58
N ASN A 108 -0.89 -6.61 0.90
CA ASN A 108 -1.90 -6.70 -0.15
C ASN A 108 -3.11 -7.54 0.24
N ARG A 109 -3.10 -8.23 1.38
CA ARG A 109 -4.19 -9.10 1.81
C ARG A 109 -4.99 -8.45 2.93
N PHE A 110 -6.29 -8.35 2.72
CA PHE A 110 -7.23 -7.74 3.66
C PHE A 110 -8.53 -8.54 3.76
N ALA A 111 -9.26 -8.31 4.84
CA ALA A 111 -10.67 -8.65 4.94
C ALA A 111 -11.51 -7.38 4.79
N GLY A 112 -12.74 -7.52 4.33
CA GLY A 112 -13.64 -6.39 4.15
C GLY A 112 -15.05 -6.82 3.80
N THR A 113 -15.91 -5.84 3.58
CA THR A 113 -17.32 -6.04 3.23
C THR A 113 -17.59 -5.54 1.81
N VAL A 114 -18.29 -6.35 1.04
CA VAL A 114 -18.67 -5.98 -0.32
C VAL A 114 -19.74 -4.90 -0.30
N CYS A 115 -19.51 -3.84 -1.02
CA CYS A 115 -20.38 -2.66 -1.10
C CYS A 115 -20.46 -2.13 -2.54
N LEU A 116 -21.17 -1.03 -2.73
CA LEU A 116 -21.13 -0.26 -3.97
C LEU A 116 -20.20 0.94 -3.84
N SER A 117 -19.47 1.22 -4.90
CA SER A 117 -18.78 2.49 -5.08
C SER A 117 -19.77 3.61 -5.39
N GLU A 118 -19.32 4.86 -5.40
CA GLU A 118 -20.16 6.03 -5.69
C GLU A 118 -20.81 5.97 -7.08
N ASP A 119 -20.15 5.32 -8.03
CA ASP A 119 -20.65 5.10 -9.41
C ASP A 119 -21.45 3.80 -9.57
N GLY A 120 -21.84 3.12 -8.48
CA GLY A 120 -22.68 1.93 -8.48
C GLY A 120 -21.99 0.64 -8.88
N ARG A 121 -20.65 0.62 -8.99
CA ARG A 121 -19.88 -0.59 -9.26
C ARG A 121 -19.59 -1.38 -7.97
N MET A 122 -19.42 -2.68 -8.12
CA MET A 122 -19.00 -3.55 -7.01
C MET A 122 -17.64 -3.11 -6.49
N ALA A 123 -17.57 -2.92 -5.18
CA ALA A 123 -16.38 -2.52 -4.45
C ALA A 123 -16.29 -3.29 -3.14
N VAL A 124 -15.15 -3.22 -2.49
CA VAL A 124 -14.93 -3.75 -1.14
C VAL A 124 -14.42 -2.63 -0.25
N GLU A 125 -14.99 -2.52 0.95
CA GLU A 125 -14.51 -1.65 2.01
C GLU A 125 -13.68 -2.50 3.00
N PRO A 126 -12.37 -2.22 3.16
CA PRO A 126 -11.54 -2.96 4.10
C PRO A 126 -11.97 -2.73 5.54
N ASP A 127 -11.84 -3.76 6.36
CA ASP A 127 -12.12 -3.64 7.79
C ASP A 127 -11.21 -2.61 8.44
N GLY A 128 -11.80 -1.74 9.26
CA GLY A 128 -11.06 -0.68 9.94
C GLY A 128 -10.72 0.54 9.08
N CYS A 129 -11.05 0.53 7.79
CA CYS A 129 -10.79 1.63 6.87
C CYS A 129 -12.09 2.27 6.39
N ARG A 130 -12.72 3.08 7.23
CA ARG A 130 -13.99 3.74 6.87
C ARG A 130 -13.84 4.65 5.67
N ASP A 131 -14.84 4.59 4.79
CA ASP A 131 -14.94 5.41 3.57
C ASP A 131 -13.80 5.18 2.55
N VAL A 132 -13.05 4.10 2.68
CA VAL A 132 -12.05 3.67 1.71
C VAL A 132 -12.59 2.47 0.96
N LYS A 133 -12.83 2.61 -0.34
CA LYS A 133 -13.43 1.57 -1.17
C LYS A 133 -12.53 1.23 -2.35
N PHE A 134 -12.40 -0.05 -2.64
CA PHE A 134 -11.63 -0.54 -3.78
C PHE A 134 -12.55 -1.24 -4.77
N LEU A 135 -12.44 -0.88 -6.03
CA LEU A 135 -13.22 -1.54 -7.07
C LEU A 135 -12.79 -3.01 -7.21
N LEU A 136 -13.79 -3.87 -7.23
CA LEU A 136 -13.56 -5.28 -7.48
C LEU A 136 -13.35 -5.54 -8.98
N ALA A 137 -12.33 -6.34 -9.29
CA ALA A 137 -12.13 -6.87 -10.63
C ALA A 137 -13.27 -7.83 -10.97
N LYS A 138 -13.71 -7.82 -12.24
CA LYS A 138 -14.77 -8.74 -12.70
C LYS A 138 -14.36 -10.21 -12.55
N GLN A 139 -13.10 -10.51 -12.82
CA GLN A 139 -12.53 -11.83 -12.57
C GLN A 139 -12.26 -12.01 -11.07
N GLY A 140 -12.80 -13.08 -10.49
CA GLY A 140 -12.68 -13.37 -9.05
C GLY A 140 -13.77 -12.77 -8.17
N SER A 141 -14.74 -12.05 -8.76
CA SER A 141 -15.92 -11.54 -8.03
C SER A 141 -17.19 -12.35 -8.35
N GLU A 142 -17.05 -13.51 -8.98
CA GLU A 142 -18.17 -14.36 -9.35
C GLU A 142 -18.85 -14.91 -8.08
N GLY A 143 -20.17 -14.78 -8.01
CA GLY A 143 -20.95 -15.24 -6.86
C GLY A 143 -20.77 -14.43 -5.57
N VAL A 144 -20.26 -13.20 -5.65
CA VAL A 144 -20.14 -12.25 -4.53
C VAL A 144 -21.34 -11.31 -4.55
N HIS A 145 -21.95 -11.08 -3.39
CA HIS A 145 -23.12 -10.22 -3.24
C HIS A 145 -22.80 -9.04 -2.30
N LEU A 146 -23.63 -8.02 -2.39
CA LEU A 146 -23.56 -6.87 -1.46
C LEU A 146 -23.74 -7.35 -0.03
N GLY A 147 -22.88 -6.87 0.86
CA GLY A 147 -22.89 -7.24 2.28
C GLY A 147 -22.07 -8.48 2.61
N ASP A 148 -21.59 -9.22 1.61
CA ASP A 148 -20.72 -10.39 1.86
C ASP A 148 -19.43 -9.96 2.56
N LYS A 149 -19.04 -10.73 3.56
CA LYS A 149 -17.73 -10.63 4.19
C LYS A 149 -16.72 -11.46 3.41
N VAL A 150 -15.67 -10.82 2.96
CA VAL A 150 -14.70 -11.43 2.04
C VAL A 150 -13.25 -11.15 2.44
N GLY A 151 -12.37 -12.11 2.17
CA GLY A 151 -10.94 -11.88 2.06
C GLY A 151 -10.59 -11.50 0.63
N PHE A 152 -9.79 -10.47 0.47
CA PHE A 152 -9.41 -9.97 -0.85
C PHE A 152 -7.92 -9.62 -0.93
N LEU A 153 -7.41 -9.60 -2.16
CA LEU A 153 -6.08 -9.11 -2.48
C LEU A 153 -6.17 -7.82 -3.29
N ILE A 154 -5.28 -6.89 -3.00
CA ILE A 154 -5.06 -5.73 -3.87
C ILE A 154 -4.24 -6.22 -5.06
N THR A 155 -4.84 -6.21 -6.24
CA THR A 155 -4.22 -6.66 -7.50
C THR A 155 -3.52 -5.54 -8.24
N HIS A 156 -3.93 -4.31 -7.99
CA HIS A 156 -3.32 -3.11 -8.54
C HIS A 156 -3.33 -2.00 -7.48
N ARG A 157 -2.18 -1.38 -7.25
CA ARG A 157 -2.04 -0.22 -6.37
C ARG A 157 -1.88 1.04 -7.20
N GLY A 158 -2.70 2.03 -6.92
CA GLY A 158 -2.59 3.38 -7.47
C GLY A 158 -2.08 4.38 -6.43
N ASN A 159 -1.82 5.60 -6.86
CA ASN A 159 -1.42 6.69 -5.96
C ASN A 159 -2.56 7.16 -5.04
N ARG A 160 -3.80 6.88 -5.42
CA ARG A 160 -4.99 7.14 -4.59
C ARG A 160 -5.63 5.81 -4.23
N HIS A 161 -6.26 5.74 -3.07
CA HIS A 161 -6.97 4.53 -2.67
C HIS A 161 -8.11 4.16 -3.64
N SER A 162 -8.77 5.16 -4.25
CA SER A 162 -9.77 4.95 -5.29
C SER A 162 -9.25 4.26 -6.55
N ASP A 163 -7.95 4.34 -6.80
CA ASP A 163 -7.32 3.73 -7.97
C ASP A 163 -6.91 2.28 -7.72
N HIS A 164 -6.99 1.82 -6.48
CA HIS A 164 -6.72 0.42 -6.15
C HIS A 164 -7.77 -0.50 -6.78
N ARG A 165 -7.33 -1.69 -7.15
CA ARG A 165 -8.19 -2.77 -7.62
C ARG A 165 -7.99 -3.98 -6.74
N ALA A 166 -9.09 -4.66 -6.42
CA ALA A 166 -9.09 -5.81 -5.56
C ALA A 166 -9.73 -7.01 -6.25
N ALA A 167 -9.32 -8.20 -5.86
CA ALA A 167 -9.96 -9.46 -6.23
C ALA A 167 -10.28 -10.25 -4.98
N VAL A 168 -11.47 -10.82 -4.91
CA VAL A 168 -11.87 -11.68 -3.81
C VAL A 168 -11.13 -13.01 -3.92
N VAL A 169 -10.55 -13.45 -2.81
CA VAL A 169 -9.85 -14.74 -2.71
C VAL A 169 -10.54 -15.72 -1.77
N GLU A 170 -11.39 -15.21 -0.87
CA GLU A 170 -12.09 -16.01 0.13
C GLU A 170 -13.42 -15.36 0.49
N LYS A 171 -14.46 -16.17 0.75
CA LYS A 171 -15.75 -15.72 1.29
C LYS A 171 -15.92 -16.27 2.69
N PHE A 172 -16.16 -15.38 3.66
CA PHE A 172 -16.35 -15.77 5.07
C PHE A 172 -17.83 -16.03 5.45
N GLY A 173 -18.74 -15.81 4.54
CA GLY A 173 -20.19 -15.95 4.72
C GLY A 173 -20.96 -14.70 4.33
N SER A 174 -22.26 -14.87 4.04
CA SER A 174 -23.17 -13.74 3.90
C SER A 174 -23.48 -13.16 5.28
N SER A 175 -23.73 -11.87 5.35
CA SER A 175 -24.18 -11.17 6.57
C SER A 175 -25.63 -11.49 6.94
N ASP A 176 -26.15 -12.66 6.55
CA ASP A 176 -27.45 -13.18 6.97
C ASP A 176 -27.41 -13.68 8.42
N TYR A 177 -27.01 -12.81 9.34
CA TYR A 177 -27.49 -12.83 10.70
C TYR A 177 -28.65 -11.82 10.82
N ALA A 178 -29.65 -12.00 9.97
CA ALA A 178 -30.92 -11.34 10.14
C ALA A 178 -31.91 -12.38 10.64
N SER A 179 -32.21 -12.30 11.92
CA SER A 179 -33.47 -12.68 12.53
C SER A 179 -33.85 -14.16 12.49
N GLU A 180 -33.42 -14.89 13.49
CA GLU A 180 -34.36 -15.82 14.13
C GLU A 180 -34.52 -15.40 15.59
N CYS A 181 -35.55 -14.65 15.82
CA CYS A 181 -36.34 -14.67 17.06
C CYS A 181 -37.63 -15.35 16.75
#